data_7cd97712930a329601acc15bb9c8e22d
#
_entry.id   7cd97712930a329601acc15bb9c8e22d
#
_cell.length_a   1.000
_cell.length_b   1.000
_cell.length_c   1.000
_cell.angle_alpha   90.00
_cell.angle_beta   90.00
_cell.angle_gamma   90.00
#
_symmetry.space_group_name_H-M   'P 1'
#
loop_
_entity.id
_entity.type
_entity.pdbx_description
1 polymer ?
#
loop_
_entity_poly.entity_id
_entity_poly.type
_entity_poly.pdbx_seq_one_letter_code
_entity_poly.pdbx_strand_id
1 'polypeptide(L)'
;RPKPPKKGGRILLERIPFIWKRLSFKYKSSMRNVFRYKTRFFMMLVSVAVSTGLVLAGLALLDMCLFDDFGSPAIVGIAVVVVVFAGLLTAVVINTLTTINISEREREIATLMVLGYHDGEICGYIYREIYISTFFGILLGYPVGIGLATLVFKTIGFGTVENVSWFMWLLIPVIVFAFTLIVTLMLRPKIVKTKMNESLKSVE
;
A
#
# COMPACT_ATOMS: atom_id res chain seq x y z
N ARG A 1 29.00 16.61 -18.66
CA ARG A 1 29.23 15.20 -18.29
C ARG A 1 28.14 14.74 -17.35
N PRO A 2 27.39 13.69 -17.63
CA PRO A 2 26.40 13.16 -16.69
C PRO A 2 27.12 12.67 -15.43
N LYS A 3 26.59 13.07 -14.26
CA LYS A 3 27.13 12.62 -12.97
C LYS A 3 27.01 11.10 -12.87
N PRO A 4 28.06 10.37 -12.45
CA PRO A 4 27.98 8.92 -12.30
C PRO A 4 26.90 8.56 -11.28
N PRO A 5 26.20 7.42 -11.49
CA PRO A 5 25.17 6.99 -10.57
C PRO A 5 25.75 6.79 -9.17
N LYS A 6 25.10 7.36 -8.16
CA LYS A 6 25.51 7.22 -6.75
C LYS A 6 25.58 5.73 -6.40
N LYS A 7 26.71 5.27 -5.87
CA LYS A 7 26.85 3.92 -5.31
C LYS A 7 25.74 3.66 -4.32
N GLY A 8 24.97 2.60 -4.53
CA GLY A 8 23.87 2.23 -3.65
C GLY A 8 24.36 1.99 -2.22
N GLY A 9 23.85 2.77 -1.25
CA GLY A 9 24.16 2.56 0.17
C GLY A 9 23.57 1.25 0.68
N ARG A 10 24.18 0.65 1.70
CA ARG A 10 23.65 -0.53 2.38
C ARG A 10 22.28 -0.21 2.98
N ILE A 11 21.30 -1.08 2.76
CA ILE A 11 19.93 -0.92 3.28
C ILE A 11 19.88 -1.44 4.72
N LEU A 12 19.00 -0.85 5.55
CA LEU A 12 18.79 -1.29 6.94
C LEU A 12 18.47 -2.78 7.07
N LEU A 13 17.74 -3.35 6.11
CA LEU A 13 17.45 -4.80 6.06
C LEU A 13 18.69 -5.68 5.82
N GLU A 14 19.74 -5.17 5.20
CA GLU A 14 21.01 -5.90 5.03
C GLU A 14 21.74 -6.10 6.38
N ARG A 15 21.39 -5.31 7.41
CA ARG A 15 21.91 -5.47 8.77
C ARG A 15 21.28 -6.64 9.52
N ILE A 16 20.16 -7.20 9.01
CA ILE A 16 19.48 -8.36 9.62
C ILE A 16 19.79 -9.59 8.76
N PRO A 17 20.89 -10.31 9.01
CA PRO A 17 21.38 -11.38 8.13
C PRO A 17 20.43 -12.58 8.06
N PHE A 18 19.62 -12.80 9.09
CA PHE A 18 18.67 -13.91 9.17
C PHE A 18 17.55 -13.80 8.14
N ILE A 19 16.94 -12.60 7.99
CA ILE A 19 15.88 -12.34 7.01
C ILE A 19 16.50 -12.22 5.61
N TRP A 20 17.64 -11.55 5.48
CA TRP A 20 18.27 -11.30 4.19
C TRP A 20 18.76 -12.57 3.50
N LYS A 21 19.30 -13.56 4.23
CA LYS A 21 19.75 -14.84 3.65
C LYS A 21 18.59 -15.67 3.08
N ARG A 22 17.40 -15.60 3.66
CA ARG A 22 16.22 -16.39 3.28
C ARG A 22 15.46 -15.80 2.06
N LEU A 23 15.67 -14.54 1.73
CA LEU A 23 14.99 -13.88 0.62
C LEU A 23 15.58 -14.30 -0.73
N SER A 24 14.71 -14.63 -1.71
CA SER A 24 15.10 -14.87 -3.10
C SER A 24 15.69 -13.60 -3.73
N PHE A 25 16.54 -13.76 -4.74
CA PHE A 25 17.17 -12.65 -5.46
C PHE A 25 16.16 -11.59 -5.96
N LYS A 26 15.01 -12.04 -6.46
CA LYS A 26 13.93 -11.17 -6.95
C LYS A 26 13.41 -10.22 -5.85
N TYR A 27 13.24 -10.71 -4.62
CA TYR A 27 12.82 -9.89 -3.47
C TYR A 27 13.92 -8.97 -2.97
N LYS A 28 15.17 -9.43 -2.95
CA LYS A 28 16.34 -8.60 -2.59
C LYS A 28 16.48 -7.40 -3.53
N SER A 29 16.31 -7.62 -4.83
CA SER A 29 16.36 -6.57 -5.84
C SER A 29 15.20 -5.57 -5.66
N SER A 30 13.97 -6.06 -5.46
CA SER A 30 12.81 -5.19 -5.21
C SER A 30 12.98 -4.34 -3.95
N MET A 31 13.46 -4.93 -2.85
CA MET A 31 13.73 -4.21 -1.60
C MET A 31 14.80 -3.12 -1.79
N ARG A 32 15.91 -3.43 -2.46
CA ARG A 32 16.94 -2.42 -2.77
C ARG A 32 16.37 -1.26 -3.57
N ASN A 33 15.48 -1.54 -4.49
CA ASN A 33 14.87 -0.52 -5.33
C ASN A 33 13.88 0.35 -4.56
N VAL A 34 13.02 -0.25 -3.72
CA VAL A 34 12.09 0.44 -2.83
C VAL A 34 12.84 1.48 -1.97
N PHE A 35 13.94 1.07 -1.33
CA PHE A 35 14.73 1.97 -0.47
C PHE A 35 15.63 2.96 -1.24
N ARG A 36 15.85 2.75 -2.53
CA ARG A 36 16.57 3.70 -3.39
C ARG A 36 15.76 4.98 -3.63
N TYR A 37 14.44 4.85 -3.78
CA TYR A 37 13.51 5.98 -3.99
C TYR A 37 12.74 6.31 -2.71
N LYS A 38 13.48 6.73 -1.68
CA LYS A 38 12.96 6.95 -0.32
C LYS A 38 11.70 7.83 -0.25
N THR A 39 11.68 8.92 -1.00
CA THR A 39 10.55 9.88 -0.98
C THR A 39 9.24 9.21 -1.42
N ARG A 40 9.26 8.42 -2.50
CA ARG A 40 8.07 7.72 -3.00
C ARG A 40 7.61 6.65 -2.05
N PHE A 41 8.56 5.83 -1.58
CA PHE A 41 8.28 4.80 -0.59
C PHE A 41 7.64 5.41 0.64
N PHE A 42 8.18 6.52 1.15
CA PHE A 42 7.64 7.21 2.32
C PHE A 42 6.23 7.78 2.07
N MET A 43 5.99 8.43 0.91
CA MET A 43 4.65 8.92 0.55
C MET A 43 3.63 7.78 0.49
N MET A 44 3.96 6.68 -0.17
CA MET A 44 3.09 5.52 -0.27
C MET A 44 2.84 4.89 1.11
N LEU A 45 3.88 4.76 1.91
CA LEU A 45 3.82 4.21 3.26
C LEU A 45 2.90 5.04 4.17
N VAL A 46 3.08 6.37 4.21
CA VAL A 46 2.24 7.29 5.00
C VAL A 46 0.78 7.22 4.54
N SER A 47 0.54 7.26 3.24
CA SER A 47 -0.80 7.23 2.69
C SER A 47 -1.53 5.92 3.01
N VAL A 48 -0.86 4.78 2.85
CA VAL A 48 -1.44 3.47 3.22
C VAL A 48 -1.63 3.37 4.73
N ALA A 49 -0.69 3.90 5.54
CA ALA A 49 -0.83 3.89 7.01
C ALA A 49 -2.04 4.71 7.48
N VAL A 50 -2.24 5.91 6.94
CA VAL A 50 -3.41 6.74 7.26
C VAL A 50 -4.71 6.05 6.83
N SER A 51 -4.76 5.50 5.62
CA SER A 51 -5.93 4.77 5.14
C SER A 51 -6.23 3.54 5.99
N THR A 52 -5.20 2.77 6.36
CA THR A 52 -5.34 1.62 7.29
C THR A 52 -5.87 2.07 8.64
N GLY A 53 -5.37 3.21 9.14
CA GLY A 53 -5.85 3.80 10.39
C GLY A 53 -7.33 4.17 10.34
N LEU A 54 -7.80 4.73 9.24
CA LEU A 54 -9.22 5.05 9.05
C LEU A 54 -10.08 3.79 8.94
N VAL A 55 -9.61 2.75 8.23
CA VAL A 55 -10.30 1.46 8.16
C VAL A 55 -10.43 0.85 9.57
N LEU A 56 -9.34 0.90 10.37
CA LEU A 56 -9.35 0.41 11.74
C LEU A 56 -10.37 1.17 12.60
N ALA A 57 -10.35 2.50 12.57
CA ALA A 57 -11.27 3.32 13.34
C ALA A 57 -12.74 3.05 12.96
N GLY A 58 -13.03 2.90 11.65
CA GLY A 58 -14.36 2.57 11.16
C GLY A 58 -14.82 1.16 11.57
N LEU A 59 -13.93 0.16 11.48
CA LEU A 59 -14.24 -1.21 11.91
C LEU A 59 -14.40 -1.31 13.43
N ALA A 60 -13.60 -0.58 14.22
CA ALA A 60 -13.75 -0.53 15.65
C ALA A 60 -15.11 0.07 16.08
N LEU A 61 -15.54 1.12 15.38
CA LEU A 61 -16.90 1.67 15.58
C LEU A 61 -17.99 0.66 15.21
N LEU A 62 -17.83 -0.03 14.07
CA LEU A 62 -18.79 -1.06 13.65
C LEU A 62 -18.92 -2.19 14.69
N ASP A 63 -17.79 -2.67 15.19
CA ASP A 63 -17.72 -3.74 16.16
C ASP A 63 -18.50 -3.38 17.43
N MET A 64 -18.22 -2.20 17.98
CA MET A 64 -18.93 -1.68 19.15
C MET A 64 -20.44 -1.55 18.93
N CYS A 65 -20.83 -1.12 17.72
CA CYS A 65 -22.25 -0.98 17.40
C CYS A 65 -22.99 -2.30 17.25
N LEU A 66 -22.30 -3.35 16.78
CA LEU A 66 -22.92 -4.63 16.49
C LEU A 66 -22.96 -5.57 17.69
N PHE A 67 -21.98 -5.49 18.58
CA PHE A 67 -21.81 -6.45 19.68
C PHE A 67 -22.23 -5.91 21.05
N ASP A 68 -22.25 -4.59 21.27
CA ASP A 68 -22.60 -3.99 22.57
C ASP A 68 -24.05 -3.47 22.66
N ASP A 69 -24.94 -3.82 21.73
CA ASP A 69 -26.37 -3.42 21.68
C ASP A 69 -26.60 -1.88 21.76
N PHE A 70 -25.56 -1.08 21.61
CA PHE A 70 -25.62 0.39 21.80
C PHE A 70 -25.71 1.16 20.48
N GLY A 71 -25.69 0.43 19.35
CA GLY A 71 -25.67 1.02 18.04
C GLY A 71 -27.03 1.55 17.59
N SER A 72 -27.24 2.85 17.71
CA SER A 72 -28.33 3.43 16.93
C SER A 72 -28.05 3.16 15.44
N PRO A 73 -29.07 2.91 14.61
CA PRO A 73 -28.90 2.67 13.15
C PRO A 73 -28.09 3.79 12.47
N ALA A 74 -28.13 5.00 13.03
CA ALA A 74 -27.36 6.15 12.55
C ALA A 74 -25.84 5.95 12.74
N ILE A 75 -25.39 5.45 13.89
CA ILE A 75 -23.97 5.24 14.18
C ILE A 75 -23.42 4.11 13.32
N VAL A 76 -24.17 3.02 13.15
CA VAL A 76 -23.82 1.93 12.22
C VAL A 76 -23.67 2.47 10.80
N GLY A 77 -24.61 3.31 10.35
CA GLY A 77 -24.52 3.95 9.04
C GLY A 77 -23.26 4.79 8.87
N ILE A 78 -22.90 5.60 9.87
CA ILE A 78 -21.67 6.41 9.87
C ILE A 78 -20.43 5.51 9.79
N ALA A 79 -20.37 4.46 10.60
CA ALA A 79 -19.23 3.54 10.61
C ALA A 79 -19.04 2.84 9.26
N VAL A 80 -20.12 2.36 8.63
CA VAL A 80 -20.07 1.77 7.27
C VAL A 80 -19.56 2.78 6.25
N VAL A 81 -20.08 4.02 6.28
CA VAL A 81 -19.64 5.09 5.39
C VAL A 81 -18.13 5.35 5.56
N VAL A 82 -17.65 5.46 6.79
CA VAL A 82 -16.21 5.66 7.08
C VAL A 82 -15.36 4.53 6.50
N VAL A 83 -15.75 3.27 6.69
CA VAL A 83 -15.00 2.11 6.15
C VAL A 83 -14.97 2.13 4.62
N VAL A 84 -16.12 2.40 3.97
CA VAL A 84 -16.21 2.46 2.51
C VAL A 84 -15.35 3.60 1.95
N PHE A 85 -15.45 4.80 2.53
CA PHE A 85 -14.64 5.93 2.09
C PHE A 85 -13.13 5.72 2.34
N ALA A 86 -12.76 5.13 3.47
CA ALA A 86 -11.37 4.76 3.75
C ALA A 86 -10.83 3.76 2.71
N GLY A 87 -11.63 2.77 2.33
CA GLY A 87 -11.28 1.82 1.27
C GLY A 87 -11.13 2.49 -0.09
N LEU A 88 -12.06 3.36 -0.48
CA LEU A 88 -11.97 4.15 -1.72
C LEU A 88 -10.74 5.06 -1.72
N LEU A 89 -10.46 5.74 -0.61
CA LEU A 89 -9.27 6.56 -0.46
C LEU A 89 -8.00 5.72 -0.67
N THR A 90 -7.92 4.55 -0.04
CA THR A 90 -6.81 3.61 -0.23
C THR A 90 -6.64 3.24 -1.71
N ALA A 91 -7.73 2.92 -2.40
CA ALA A 91 -7.71 2.58 -3.82
C ALA A 91 -7.20 3.74 -4.69
N VAL A 92 -7.72 4.94 -4.48
CA VAL A 92 -7.33 6.15 -5.23
C VAL A 92 -5.85 6.47 -5.02
N VAL A 93 -5.39 6.44 -3.77
CA VAL A 93 -4.00 6.73 -3.41
C VAL A 93 -3.04 5.71 -4.04
N ILE A 94 -3.32 4.43 -3.90
CA ILE A 94 -2.48 3.37 -4.49
C ILE A 94 -2.46 3.52 -6.01
N ASN A 95 -3.62 3.75 -6.65
CA ASN A 95 -3.69 3.96 -8.10
C ASN A 95 -2.85 5.18 -8.56
N THR A 96 -2.98 6.30 -7.88
CA THR A 96 -2.27 7.54 -8.22
C THR A 96 -0.76 7.38 -8.02
N LEU A 97 -0.32 6.91 -6.86
CA LEU A 97 1.09 6.73 -6.57
C LEU A 97 1.75 5.68 -7.46
N THR A 98 1.03 4.60 -7.80
CA THR A 98 1.54 3.59 -8.73
C THR A 98 1.65 4.15 -10.14
N THR A 99 0.68 4.94 -10.59
CA THR A 99 0.74 5.60 -11.91
C THR A 99 1.93 6.55 -12.00
N ILE A 100 2.17 7.37 -10.97
CA ILE A 100 3.34 8.25 -10.90
C ILE A 100 4.63 7.44 -10.91
N ASN A 101 4.70 6.36 -10.13
CA ASN A 101 5.87 5.49 -10.07
C ASN A 101 6.21 4.85 -11.43
N ILE A 102 5.19 4.43 -12.19
CA ILE A 102 5.36 3.87 -13.53
C ILE A 102 5.89 4.94 -14.49
N SER A 103 5.25 6.12 -14.54
CA SER A 103 5.64 7.19 -15.48
C SER A 103 7.05 7.72 -15.23
N GLU A 104 7.50 7.78 -13.98
CA GLU A 104 8.86 8.22 -13.66
C GLU A 104 9.94 7.15 -13.96
N ARG A 105 9.54 5.88 -14.13
CA ARG A 105 10.44 4.77 -14.48
C ARG A 105 10.30 4.28 -15.91
N GLU A 106 9.61 5.02 -16.73
CA GLU A 106 9.31 4.67 -18.11
C GLU A 106 10.59 4.25 -18.87
N ARG A 107 11.69 5.01 -18.71
CA ARG A 107 12.99 4.68 -19.32
C ARG A 107 13.64 3.41 -18.74
N GLU A 108 13.53 3.16 -17.44
CA GLU A 108 14.06 1.93 -16.83
C GLU A 108 13.28 0.71 -17.33
N ILE A 109 11.96 0.85 -17.45
CA ILE A 109 11.05 -0.17 -17.96
C ILE A 109 11.36 -0.44 -19.44
N ALA A 110 11.54 0.59 -20.26
CA ALA A 110 11.92 0.45 -21.66
C ALA A 110 13.26 -0.29 -21.83
N THR A 111 14.25 0.00 -20.99
CA THR A 111 15.53 -0.71 -21.00
C THR A 111 15.37 -2.21 -20.68
N LEU A 112 14.52 -2.56 -19.71
CA LEU A 112 14.23 -3.95 -19.37
C LEU A 112 13.55 -4.69 -20.54
N MET A 113 12.68 -4.02 -21.30
CA MET A 113 12.06 -4.59 -22.49
C MET A 113 13.08 -4.86 -23.59
N VAL A 114 13.99 -3.93 -23.85
CA VAL A 114 15.08 -4.12 -24.85
C VAL A 114 15.97 -5.32 -24.45
N LEU A 115 16.14 -5.57 -23.15
CA LEU A 115 16.85 -6.74 -22.63
C LEU A 115 16.03 -8.05 -22.70
N GLY A 116 14.81 -8.01 -23.26
CA GLY A 116 13.99 -9.21 -23.49
C GLY A 116 13.10 -9.64 -22.32
N TYR A 117 12.90 -8.80 -21.32
CA TYR A 117 11.96 -9.10 -20.23
C TYR A 117 10.51 -9.09 -20.72
N HIS A 118 9.75 -10.13 -20.36
CA HIS A 118 8.33 -10.24 -20.71
C HIS A 118 7.45 -9.30 -19.85
N ASP A 119 6.33 -8.90 -20.42
CA ASP A 119 5.36 -8.00 -19.77
C ASP A 119 4.92 -8.45 -18.37
N GLY A 120 4.74 -9.75 -18.19
CA GLY A 120 4.38 -10.34 -16.90
C GLY A 120 5.46 -10.19 -15.82
N GLU A 121 6.75 -10.21 -16.22
CA GLU A 121 7.87 -10.06 -15.31
C GLU A 121 8.02 -8.62 -14.84
N ILE A 122 7.80 -7.67 -15.74
CA ILE A 122 7.85 -6.23 -15.43
C ILE A 122 6.68 -5.84 -14.53
N CYS A 123 5.45 -6.28 -14.85
CA CYS A 123 4.31 -6.09 -13.97
C CYS A 123 4.55 -6.72 -12.59
N GLY A 124 5.07 -7.93 -12.54
CA GLY A 124 5.40 -8.61 -11.28
C GLY A 124 6.47 -7.89 -10.46
N TYR A 125 7.37 -7.14 -11.09
CA TYR A 125 8.35 -6.31 -10.40
C TYR A 125 7.68 -5.10 -9.71
N ILE A 126 6.80 -4.39 -10.43
CA ILE A 126 6.05 -3.25 -9.91
C ILE A 126 5.10 -3.70 -8.79
N TYR A 127 4.39 -4.81 -8.98
CA TYR A 127 3.44 -5.31 -7.99
C TYR A 127 4.10 -5.71 -6.68
N ARG A 128 5.29 -6.34 -6.72
CA ARG A 128 6.04 -6.64 -5.50
C ARG A 128 6.39 -5.41 -4.70
N GLU A 129 6.71 -4.31 -5.36
CA GLU A 129 7.00 -3.04 -4.68
C GLU A 129 5.75 -2.48 -4.00
N ILE A 130 4.59 -2.54 -4.66
CA ILE A 130 3.31 -2.12 -4.08
C ILE A 130 2.97 -2.96 -2.85
N TYR A 131 3.04 -4.29 -2.95
CA TYR A 131 2.71 -5.19 -1.83
C TYR A 131 3.66 -5.02 -0.63
N ILE A 132 4.95 -4.82 -0.88
CA ILE A 132 5.92 -4.53 0.18
C ILE A 132 5.56 -3.23 0.89
N SER A 133 5.30 -2.17 0.12
CA SER A 133 4.93 -0.86 0.68
C SER A 133 3.60 -0.92 1.43
N THR A 134 2.62 -1.67 0.92
CA THR A 134 1.34 -1.90 1.59
C THR A 134 1.53 -2.66 2.91
N PHE A 135 2.35 -3.69 2.93
CA PHE A 135 2.64 -4.44 4.16
C PHE A 135 3.22 -3.54 5.26
N PHE A 136 4.23 -2.74 4.93
CA PHE A 136 4.79 -1.78 5.89
C PHE A 136 3.81 -0.66 6.25
N GLY A 137 2.99 -0.23 5.29
CA GLY A 137 1.94 0.76 5.52
C GLY A 137 0.88 0.25 6.51
N ILE A 138 0.45 -1.00 6.38
CA ILE A 138 -0.47 -1.64 7.33
C ILE A 138 0.17 -1.68 8.73
N LEU A 139 1.42 -2.12 8.82
CA LEU A 139 2.12 -2.23 10.11
C LEU A 139 2.20 -0.88 10.84
N LEU A 140 2.47 0.21 10.12
CA LEU A 140 2.45 1.57 10.67
C LEU A 140 1.04 2.12 10.83
N GLY A 141 0.08 1.61 10.09
CA GLY A 141 -1.32 2.00 10.16
C GLY A 141 -2.01 1.56 11.46
N TYR A 142 -1.55 0.47 12.08
CA TYR A 142 -2.09 0.01 13.36
C TYR A 142 -1.97 1.06 14.47
N PRO A 143 -0.77 1.59 14.80
CA PRO A 143 -0.67 2.61 15.84
C PRO A 143 -1.43 3.90 15.49
N VAL A 144 -1.47 4.29 14.22
CA VAL A 144 -2.26 5.44 13.76
C VAL A 144 -3.76 5.17 13.97
N GLY A 145 -4.24 3.99 13.61
CA GLY A 145 -5.62 3.59 13.76
C GLY A 145 -6.07 3.46 15.22
N ILE A 146 -5.22 2.91 16.07
CA ILE A 146 -5.46 2.86 17.53
C ILE A 146 -5.61 4.28 18.09
N GLY A 147 -4.73 5.19 17.67
CA GLY A 147 -4.81 6.59 18.08
C GLY A 147 -6.12 7.27 17.64
N LEU A 148 -6.51 7.07 16.39
CA LEU A 148 -7.77 7.60 15.83
C LEU A 148 -8.99 6.98 16.52
N ALA A 149 -9.03 5.65 16.68
CA ALA A 149 -10.13 4.97 17.37
C ALA A 149 -10.27 5.45 18.82
N THR A 150 -9.16 5.59 19.54
CA THR A 150 -9.15 6.11 20.91
C THR A 150 -9.69 7.53 20.97
N LEU A 151 -9.32 8.38 20.02
CA LEU A 151 -9.82 9.76 19.94
C LEU A 151 -11.32 9.78 19.68
N VAL A 152 -11.80 8.95 18.76
CA VAL A 152 -13.23 8.83 18.43
C VAL A 152 -14.02 8.35 19.64
N PHE A 153 -13.58 7.29 20.32
CA PHE A 153 -14.27 6.76 21.51
C PHE A 153 -14.31 7.76 22.65
N LYS A 154 -13.23 8.51 22.88
CA LYS A 154 -13.20 9.60 23.87
C LYS A 154 -14.18 10.73 23.52
N THR A 155 -14.32 11.06 22.25
CA THR A 155 -15.21 12.14 21.80
C THR A 155 -16.67 11.73 21.89
N ILE A 156 -16.99 10.47 21.59
CA ILE A 156 -18.34 9.91 21.72
C ILE A 156 -18.69 9.65 23.18
N GLY A 157 -17.67 9.53 24.07
CA GLY A 157 -17.86 9.24 25.50
C GLY A 157 -18.25 7.79 25.79
N PHE A 158 -18.01 6.89 24.84
CA PHE A 158 -18.41 5.50 24.92
C PHE A 158 -17.37 4.57 24.24
N GLY A 159 -17.12 3.41 24.89
CA GLY A 159 -16.24 2.37 24.36
C GLY A 159 -14.75 2.59 24.63
N THR A 160 -14.02 1.51 24.47
CA THR A 160 -12.56 1.50 24.52
C THR A 160 -12.02 0.58 23.42
N VAL A 161 -10.81 0.86 22.96
CA VAL A 161 -10.14 0.03 21.92
C VAL A 161 -9.90 -1.40 22.41
N GLU A 162 -9.84 -1.62 23.73
CA GLU A 162 -9.64 -2.93 24.35
C GLU A 162 -10.85 -3.87 24.16
N ASN A 163 -12.04 -3.31 23.99
CA ASN A 163 -13.28 -4.08 23.78
C ASN A 163 -13.46 -4.52 22.32
N VAL A 164 -12.62 -4.06 21.40
CA VAL A 164 -12.71 -4.44 19.98
C VAL A 164 -12.35 -5.92 19.81
N SER A 165 -13.25 -6.66 19.16
CA SER A 165 -13.12 -8.10 18.91
C SER A 165 -11.81 -8.43 18.18
N TRP A 166 -11.14 -9.49 18.62
CA TRP A 166 -9.88 -9.96 18.01
C TRP A 166 -10.01 -10.23 16.49
N PHE A 167 -11.19 -10.61 16.04
CA PHE A 167 -11.48 -10.84 14.63
C PHE A 167 -11.36 -9.57 13.77
N MET A 168 -11.76 -8.41 14.30
CA MET A 168 -11.64 -7.13 13.58
C MET A 168 -10.19 -6.77 13.29
N TRP A 169 -9.27 -7.10 14.20
CA TRP A 169 -7.84 -6.90 13.98
C TRP A 169 -7.29 -7.70 12.80
N LEU A 170 -7.82 -8.90 12.57
CA LEU A 170 -7.49 -9.72 11.40
C LEU A 170 -8.16 -9.22 10.12
N LEU A 171 -9.34 -8.62 10.22
CA LEU A 171 -10.10 -8.14 9.07
C LEU A 171 -9.45 -6.91 8.41
N ILE A 172 -8.78 -6.06 9.20
CA ILE A 172 -8.11 -4.83 8.72
C ILE A 172 -7.11 -5.12 7.58
N PRO A 173 -6.08 -5.96 7.76
CA PRO A 173 -5.13 -6.25 6.70
C PRO A 173 -5.80 -6.93 5.50
N VAL A 174 -6.80 -7.77 5.72
CA VAL A 174 -7.53 -8.43 4.63
C VAL A 174 -8.23 -7.40 3.75
N ILE A 175 -8.94 -6.44 4.33
CA ILE A 175 -9.61 -5.37 3.59
C ILE A 175 -8.59 -4.52 2.82
N VAL A 176 -7.52 -4.06 3.46
CA VAL A 176 -6.52 -3.21 2.82
C VAL A 176 -5.80 -3.95 1.69
N PHE A 177 -5.46 -5.23 1.90
CA PHE A 177 -4.90 -6.07 0.83
C PHE A 177 -5.88 -6.33 -0.29
N ALA A 178 -7.18 -6.54 -0.01
CA ALA A 178 -8.20 -6.71 -1.03
C ALA A 178 -8.31 -5.46 -1.92
N PHE A 179 -8.36 -4.26 -1.34
CA PHE A 179 -8.34 -3.02 -2.12
C PHE A 179 -7.04 -2.87 -2.93
N THR A 180 -5.89 -3.19 -2.36
CA THR A 180 -4.60 -3.17 -3.08
C THR A 180 -4.61 -4.13 -4.25
N LEU A 181 -5.16 -5.33 -4.08
CA LEU A 181 -5.28 -6.35 -5.14
C LEU A 181 -6.18 -5.86 -6.27
N ILE A 182 -7.36 -5.31 -5.95
CA ILE A 182 -8.32 -4.76 -6.93
C ILE A 182 -7.63 -3.67 -7.76
N VAL A 183 -6.97 -2.71 -7.12
CA VAL A 183 -6.26 -1.62 -7.81
C VAL A 183 -5.13 -2.16 -8.69
N THR A 184 -4.38 -3.13 -8.19
CA THR A 184 -3.28 -3.76 -8.92
C THR A 184 -3.77 -4.46 -10.19
N LEU A 185 -4.92 -5.16 -10.11
CA LEU A 185 -5.56 -5.78 -11.27
C LEU A 185 -6.06 -4.74 -12.28
N MET A 186 -6.64 -3.64 -11.81
CA MET A 186 -7.10 -2.54 -12.67
C MET A 186 -5.96 -1.80 -13.37
N LEU A 187 -4.78 -1.76 -12.76
CA LEU A 187 -3.60 -1.11 -13.35
C LEU A 187 -2.91 -1.93 -14.44
N ARG A 188 -3.12 -3.24 -14.46
CA ARG A 188 -2.49 -4.14 -15.43
C ARG A 188 -2.64 -3.70 -16.89
N PRO A 189 -3.84 -3.41 -17.40
CA PRO A 189 -4.01 -2.96 -18.78
C PRO A 189 -3.37 -1.60 -19.05
N LYS A 190 -3.30 -0.73 -18.04
CA LYS A 190 -2.69 0.60 -18.16
C LYS A 190 -1.17 0.49 -18.33
N ILE A 191 -0.52 -0.39 -17.57
CA ILE A 191 0.92 -0.67 -17.69
C ILE A 191 1.26 -1.19 -19.08
N VAL A 192 0.48 -2.12 -19.61
CA VAL A 192 0.68 -2.71 -20.94
C VAL A 192 0.44 -1.69 -22.05
N LYS A 193 -0.58 -0.84 -21.93
CA LYS A 193 -0.93 0.16 -22.96
C LYS A 193 0.08 1.31 -23.05
N THR A 194 0.64 1.76 -21.93
CA THR A 194 1.68 2.81 -21.91
C THR A 194 2.91 2.37 -22.69
N LYS A 195 3.26 1.09 -22.62
CA LYS A 195 4.37 0.48 -23.35
C LYS A 195 4.20 0.50 -24.88
N MET A 196 3.01 0.25 -25.37
CA MET A 196 2.74 0.17 -26.79
C MET A 196 2.90 1.54 -27.48
N ASN A 197 2.60 2.62 -26.78
CA ASN A 197 2.76 3.99 -27.29
C ASN A 197 4.23 4.44 -27.37
N GLU A 198 5.10 3.96 -26.46
CA GLU A 198 6.53 4.30 -26.50
C GLU A 198 7.30 3.50 -27.55
N SER A 199 7.01 2.22 -27.72
CA SER A 199 7.64 1.43 -28.79
C SER A 199 7.28 1.96 -30.17
N LEU A 200 6.13 2.58 -30.36
CA LEU A 200 5.76 3.25 -31.60
C LEU A 200 6.47 4.60 -31.78
N LYS A 201 6.71 5.38 -30.72
CA LYS A 201 7.45 6.65 -30.77
C LYS A 201 8.96 6.49 -30.97
N SER A 202 9.53 5.33 -30.67
CA SER A 202 10.96 5.06 -30.89
C SER A 202 11.29 4.59 -32.31
N VAL A 203 10.29 4.42 -33.15
CA VAL A 203 10.39 4.02 -34.57
C VAL A 203 10.21 5.21 -35.52
N GLU A 204 9.75 6.36 -35.03
CA GLU A 204 9.79 7.66 -35.73
C GLU A 204 11.05 8.46 -35.32
#